data_7dd36b6cf916129879f4936d8da6d8ed
#
_entry.id   7dd36b6cf916129879f4936d8da6d8ed
#
_cell.length_a   1.000
_cell.length_b   1.000
_cell.length_c   1.000
_cell.angle_alpha   90.00
_cell.angle_beta   90.00
_cell.angle_gamma   90.00
#
_symmetry.space_group_name_H-M   'P 1'
#
loop_
_entity.id
_entity.type
_entity.pdbx_description
1 polymer ?
#
loop_
_entity_poly.entity_id
_entity_poly.type
_entity_poly.pdbx_seq_one_letter_code
_entity_poly.pdbx_strand_id
1 'polypeptide(L)'
;MNTYAEDDYLQLSGIQHFCFCRRQWALIHIEQQWADNLRTVEGEILHEHAHNDRFSEKRGDLLVVRGLAIHSAALGVSGVCDVVEFHASPEGVPLFHHRGTWLPTPVEYKRGEHKTDRCGPLAAVRPRDVFGRDAGL
;
A
#
# COMPACT_ATOMS: atom_id res chain seq x y z
N MET A 1 3.00 22.51 10.08
CA MET A 1 2.29 21.57 9.17
C MET A 1 1.15 20.98 9.96
N ASN A 2 -0.06 21.03 9.41
CA ASN A 2 -1.17 20.30 10.03
C ASN A 2 -0.96 18.80 9.77
N THR A 3 -0.88 18.04 10.84
CA THR A 3 -0.86 16.57 10.79
C THR A 3 -2.21 16.06 11.26
N TYR A 4 -2.72 15.03 10.62
CA TYR A 4 -3.95 14.35 11.00
C TYR A 4 -3.68 13.42 12.18
N ALA A 5 -4.66 13.24 13.07
CA ALA A 5 -4.59 12.21 14.10
C ALA A 5 -4.82 10.82 13.49
N GLU A 6 -4.28 9.77 14.09
CA GLU A 6 -4.40 8.40 13.56
C GLU A 6 -5.86 7.95 13.40
N ASP A 7 -6.74 8.38 14.29
CA ASP A 7 -8.18 8.09 14.25
C ASP A 7 -8.90 8.72 13.05
N ASP A 8 -8.28 9.74 12.44
CA ASP A 8 -8.82 10.45 11.27
C ASP A 8 -8.27 9.92 9.94
N TYR A 9 -7.41 8.88 9.97
CA TYR A 9 -6.80 8.37 8.74
C TYR A 9 -7.81 7.66 7.86
N LEU A 10 -7.79 8.03 6.57
CA LEU A 10 -8.54 7.34 5.53
C LEU A 10 -7.78 6.12 5.04
N GLN A 11 -8.49 5.00 4.87
CA GLN A 11 -7.92 3.81 4.27
C GLN A 11 -7.65 4.01 2.78
N LEU A 12 -6.44 3.69 2.30
CA LEU A 12 -6.08 3.78 0.89
C LEU A 12 -7.01 2.94 -0.01
N SER A 13 -7.41 1.76 0.45
CA SER A 13 -8.40 0.91 -0.24
C SER A 13 -9.76 1.60 -0.38
N GLY A 14 -10.18 2.36 0.64
CA GLY A 14 -11.40 3.14 0.60
C GLY A 14 -11.36 4.24 -0.47
N ILE A 15 -10.23 4.92 -0.62
CA ILE A 15 -10.02 5.91 -1.68
C ILE A 15 -10.12 5.26 -3.06
N GLN A 16 -9.53 4.09 -3.25
CA GLN A 16 -9.62 3.33 -4.49
C GLN A 16 -11.08 2.95 -4.83
N HIS A 17 -11.83 2.44 -3.84
CA HIS A 17 -13.25 2.11 -4.02
C HIS A 17 -14.07 3.34 -4.40
N PHE A 18 -13.81 4.50 -3.78
CA PHE A 18 -14.48 5.75 -4.10
C PHE A 18 -14.22 6.23 -5.54
N CYS A 19 -12.96 6.16 -5.98
CA CYS A 19 -12.58 6.49 -7.35
C CYS A 19 -13.23 5.56 -8.37
N PHE A 20 -13.33 4.27 -8.05
CA PHE A 20 -13.94 3.28 -8.92
C PHE A 20 -15.46 3.45 -9.01
N CYS A 21 -16.15 3.53 -7.87
CA CYS A 21 -17.59 3.69 -7.78
C CYS A 21 -18.01 4.25 -6.42
N ARG A 22 -18.51 5.50 -6.38
CA ARG A 22 -18.96 6.16 -5.16
C ARG A 22 -20.07 5.39 -4.44
N ARG A 23 -20.98 4.75 -5.19
CA ARG A 23 -22.04 3.93 -4.62
C ARG A 23 -21.47 2.68 -3.95
N GLN A 24 -20.55 2.00 -4.60
CA GLN A 24 -19.85 0.85 -4.03
C GLN A 24 -19.11 1.25 -2.75
N TRP A 25 -18.41 2.37 -2.77
CA TRP A 25 -17.75 2.91 -1.59
C TRP A 25 -18.74 3.13 -0.43
N ALA A 26 -19.89 3.76 -0.70
CA ALA A 26 -20.91 4.00 0.31
C ALA A 26 -21.46 2.71 0.90
N LEU A 27 -21.75 1.71 0.06
CA LEU A 27 -22.23 0.39 0.51
C LEU A 27 -21.20 -0.32 1.41
N ILE A 28 -19.91 -0.24 1.07
CA ILE A 28 -18.84 -0.90 1.83
C ILE A 28 -18.54 -0.15 3.13
N HIS A 29 -18.33 1.18 3.05
CA HIS A 29 -17.73 1.95 4.14
C HIS A 29 -18.76 2.66 5.03
N ILE A 30 -19.95 2.97 4.52
CA ILE A 30 -21.01 3.62 5.30
C ILE A 30 -22.07 2.58 5.74
N GLU A 31 -22.59 1.81 4.81
CA GLU A 31 -23.65 0.84 5.08
C GLU A 31 -23.13 -0.52 5.53
N GLN A 32 -21.82 -0.75 5.42
CA GLN A 32 -21.13 -1.99 5.78
C GLN A 32 -21.76 -3.24 5.13
N GLN A 33 -22.29 -3.07 3.94
CA GLN A 33 -22.85 -4.15 3.13
C GLN A 33 -21.78 -4.65 2.16
N TRP A 34 -21.31 -5.86 2.38
CA TRP A 34 -20.36 -6.53 1.50
C TRP A 34 -20.95 -7.86 1.03
N ALA A 35 -20.90 -8.11 -0.28
CA ALA A 35 -21.21 -9.39 -0.87
C ALA A 35 -20.05 -9.82 -1.76
N ASP A 36 -19.49 -10.97 -1.46
CA ASP A 36 -18.40 -11.55 -2.24
C ASP A 36 -18.90 -12.01 -3.61
N ASN A 37 -18.08 -11.80 -4.62
CA ASN A 37 -18.27 -12.38 -5.94
C ASN A 37 -16.99 -13.13 -6.35
N LEU A 38 -17.09 -13.93 -7.41
CA LEU A 38 -15.99 -14.77 -7.87
C LEU A 38 -14.65 -13.99 -8.05
N ARG A 39 -14.72 -12.72 -8.54
CA ARG A 39 -13.54 -11.89 -8.74
C ARG A 39 -12.94 -11.37 -7.44
N THR A 40 -13.78 -11.09 -6.43
CA THR A 40 -13.29 -10.68 -5.10
C THR A 40 -12.64 -11.85 -4.38
N VAL A 41 -13.21 -13.05 -4.46
CA VAL A 41 -12.65 -14.28 -3.89
C VAL A 41 -11.30 -14.64 -4.56
N GLU A 42 -11.22 -14.55 -5.89
CA GLU A 42 -9.94 -14.76 -6.61
C GLU A 42 -8.90 -13.70 -6.24
N GLY A 43 -9.33 -12.45 -6.02
CA GLY A 43 -8.47 -11.37 -5.53
C GLY A 43 -7.96 -11.65 -4.12
N GLU A 44 -8.81 -12.08 -3.20
CA GLU A 44 -8.44 -12.45 -1.82
C GLU A 44 -7.43 -13.60 -1.79
N ILE A 45 -7.61 -14.64 -2.60
CA ILE A 45 -6.65 -15.76 -2.71
C ILE A 45 -5.27 -15.24 -3.15
N LEU A 46 -5.21 -14.33 -4.12
CA LEU A 46 -3.96 -13.72 -4.56
C LEU A 46 -3.33 -12.86 -3.45
N HIS A 47 -4.17 -12.11 -2.71
CA HIS A 47 -3.72 -11.32 -1.57
C HIS A 47 -3.26 -12.21 -0.40
N GLU A 48 -3.97 -13.30 -0.08
CA GLU A 48 -3.53 -14.26 0.93
C GLU A 48 -2.17 -14.86 0.59
N HIS A 49 -1.93 -15.22 -0.66
CA HIS A 49 -0.61 -15.69 -1.10
C HIS A 49 0.48 -14.62 -0.98
N ALA A 50 0.14 -13.36 -1.21
CA ALA A 50 1.07 -12.23 -1.00
C ALA A 50 1.32 -11.94 0.49
N HIS A 51 0.33 -12.18 1.36
CA HIS A 51 0.41 -11.91 2.80
C HIS A 51 0.95 -13.08 3.63
N ASN A 52 0.82 -14.33 3.17
CA ASN A 52 1.20 -15.50 3.94
C ASN A 52 2.72 -15.67 4.12
N ASP A 53 3.52 -15.04 3.29
CA ASP A 53 4.96 -14.99 3.47
C ASP A 53 5.37 -13.70 4.19
N ARG A 54 5.17 -13.64 5.50
CA ARG A 54 5.67 -12.57 6.39
C ARG A 54 7.20 -12.52 6.44
N PHE A 55 7.89 -12.94 5.39
CA PHE A 55 9.34 -12.96 5.35
C PHE A 55 9.85 -11.79 4.51
N SER A 56 10.71 -10.99 5.15
CA SER A 56 11.59 -10.14 4.40
C SER A 56 12.65 -11.04 3.74
N GLU A 57 12.65 -11.13 2.43
CA GLU A 57 13.67 -11.82 1.66
C GLU A 57 14.75 -10.83 1.27
N LYS A 58 15.98 -11.09 1.70
CA LYS A 58 17.13 -10.29 1.28
C LYS A 58 17.95 -11.06 0.26
N ARG A 59 18.10 -10.47 -0.94
CA ARG A 59 18.94 -11.00 -2.03
C ARG A 59 19.92 -9.92 -2.47
N GLY A 60 21.10 -9.90 -1.86
CA GLY A 60 22.11 -8.89 -2.16
C GLY A 60 21.63 -7.47 -1.89
N ASP A 61 21.45 -6.67 -2.94
CA ASP A 61 21.02 -5.27 -2.89
C ASP A 61 19.49 -5.09 -3.01
N LEU A 62 18.74 -6.17 -2.90
CA LEU A 62 17.29 -6.20 -2.92
C LEU A 62 16.75 -6.79 -1.61
N LEU A 63 15.82 -6.07 -0.98
CA LEU A 63 15.03 -6.55 0.14
C LEU A 63 13.56 -6.49 -0.26
N VAL A 64 12.85 -7.62 -0.15
CA VAL A 64 11.42 -7.73 -0.45
C VAL A 64 10.65 -7.88 0.85
N VAL A 65 9.69 -7.02 1.09
CA VAL A 65 8.80 -7.05 2.27
C VAL A 65 7.36 -7.20 1.80
N ARG A 66 6.62 -8.10 2.43
CA ARG A 66 5.22 -8.38 2.10
C ARG A 66 4.30 -7.90 3.23
N GLY A 67 3.11 -7.42 2.86
CA GLY A 67 2.12 -6.96 3.83
C GLY A 67 2.60 -5.79 4.69
N LEU A 68 3.34 -4.84 4.09
CA LEU A 68 3.88 -3.69 4.82
C LEU A 68 2.79 -2.67 5.11
N ALA A 69 2.51 -2.47 6.40
CA ALA A 69 1.65 -1.38 6.84
C ALA A 69 2.33 -0.03 6.61
N ILE A 70 1.60 0.90 6.04
CA ILE A 70 2.07 2.25 5.71
C ILE A 70 1.06 3.29 6.18
N HIS A 71 1.55 4.46 6.54
CA HIS A 71 0.69 5.60 6.85
C HIS A 71 1.40 6.93 6.54
N SER A 72 0.61 7.98 6.45
CA SER A 72 1.12 9.34 6.31
C SER A 72 0.27 10.30 7.14
N ALA A 73 0.83 10.81 8.21
CA ALA A 73 0.17 11.82 9.05
C ALA A 73 -0.08 13.13 8.30
N ALA A 74 0.81 13.48 7.37
CA ALA A 74 0.65 14.67 6.54
C ALA A 74 -0.52 14.58 5.57
N LEU A 75 -0.81 13.38 5.05
CA LEU A 75 -1.91 13.13 4.12
C LEU A 75 -3.16 12.61 4.83
N GLY A 76 -3.06 12.17 6.09
CA GLY A 76 -4.16 11.55 6.83
C GLY A 76 -4.62 10.23 6.20
N VAL A 77 -3.69 9.40 5.78
CA VAL A 77 -3.99 8.11 5.13
C VAL A 77 -3.21 6.97 5.75
N SER A 78 -3.80 5.79 5.71
CA SER A 78 -3.15 4.52 6.10
C SER A 78 -3.54 3.39 5.13
N GLY A 79 -2.75 2.35 5.10
CA GLY A 79 -3.02 1.19 4.26
C GLY A 79 -1.97 0.10 4.43
N VAL A 80 -2.05 -0.91 3.58
CA VAL A 80 -1.09 -2.01 3.51
C VAL A 80 -0.64 -2.17 2.07
N CYS A 81 0.68 -2.23 1.86
CA CYS A 81 1.26 -2.60 0.57
C CYS A 81 1.45 -4.11 0.53
N ASP A 82 0.94 -4.77 -0.51
CA ASP A 82 1.07 -6.21 -0.69
C ASP A 82 2.54 -6.62 -0.77
N VAL A 83 3.31 -5.91 -1.56
CA VAL A 83 4.75 -6.12 -1.71
C VAL A 83 5.45 -4.77 -1.85
N VAL A 84 6.56 -4.60 -1.13
CA VAL A 84 7.49 -3.49 -1.31
C VAL A 84 8.89 -4.04 -1.54
N GLU A 85 9.49 -3.64 -2.64
CA GLU A 85 10.90 -3.89 -2.94
C GLU A 85 11.73 -2.69 -2.49
N PHE A 86 12.76 -2.96 -1.70
CA PHE A 86 13.73 -1.97 -1.29
C PHE A 86 15.03 -2.23 -2.04
N HIS A 87 15.42 -1.31 -2.89
CA HIS A 87 16.65 -1.38 -3.67
C HIS A 87 17.75 -0.55 -2.99
N ALA A 88 18.93 -1.13 -2.80
CA ALA A 88 20.07 -0.39 -2.24
C ALA A 88 20.38 0.82 -3.13
N SER A 89 20.34 2.03 -2.56
CA SER A 89 20.52 3.28 -3.29
C SER A 89 21.00 4.38 -2.37
N PRO A 90 21.95 5.23 -2.81
CA PRO A 90 22.39 6.39 -2.04
C PRO A 90 21.27 7.44 -1.84
N GLU A 91 20.23 7.44 -2.68
CA GLU A 91 19.07 8.34 -2.58
C GLU A 91 17.96 7.80 -1.70
N GLY A 92 18.14 6.60 -1.16
CA GLY A 92 17.15 5.91 -0.34
C GLY A 92 17.12 6.40 1.12
N VAL A 93 16.28 5.73 1.92
CA VAL A 93 16.15 5.96 3.36
C VAL A 93 16.85 4.84 4.14
N PRO A 94 17.37 5.13 5.35
CA PRO A 94 17.92 4.08 6.21
C PRO A 94 16.78 3.20 6.72
N LEU A 95 16.99 1.88 6.73
CA LEU A 95 16.07 0.92 7.32
C LEU A 95 16.63 0.36 8.62
N PHE A 96 15.74 0.17 9.59
CA PHE A 96 16.10 -0.45 10.86
C PHE A 96 16.61 -1.89 10.63
N HIS A 97 17.70 -2.28 11.27
CA HIS A 97 18.40 -3.56 11.08
C HIS A 97 19.08 -3.81 9.73
N HIS A 98 19.03 -2.87 8.77
CA HIS A 98 19.72 -3.01 7.49
C HIS A 98 20.78 -1.92 7.31
N ARG A 99 21.99 -2.32 6.88
CA ARG A 99 23.06 -1.35 6.60
C ARG A 99 22.78 -0.65 5.27
N GLY A 100 23.14 0.65 5.22
CA GLY A 100 23.00 1.47 4.02
C GLY A 100 21.64 2.12 3.89
N THR A 101 21.37 2.66 2.73
CA THR A 101 20.13 3.35 2.36
C THR A 101 19.42 2.61 1.25
N TRP A 102 18.10 2.63 1.29
CA TRP A 102 17.23 1.78 0.48
C TRP A 102 16.12 2.61 -0.14
N LEU A 103 15.88 2.43 -1.43
CA LEU A 103 14.79 3.08 -2.16
C LEU A 103 13.58 2.14 -2.18
N PRO A 104 12.46 2.50 -1.52
CA PRO A 104 11.23 1.71 -1.54
C PRO A 104 10.54 1.82 -2.90
N THR A 105 10.13 0.68 -3.45
CA THR A 105 9.36 0.56 -4.68
C THR A 105 8.17 -0.37 -4.41
N PRO A 106 6.96 0.17 -4.24
CA PRO A 106 5.78 -0.66 -4.06
C PRO A 106 5.48 -1.42 -5.35
N VAL A 107 5.15 -2.70 -5.19
CA VAL A 107 4.75 -3.61 -6.27
C VAL A 107 3.32 -4.04 -6.02
N GLU A 108 2.44 -3.77 -6.95
CA GLU A 108 1.05 -4.20 -6.89
C GLU A 108 0.77 -5.25 -7.95
N TYR A 109 0.24 -6.39 -7.52
CA TYR A 109 -0.21 -7.45 -8.42
C TYR A 109 -1.67 -7.21 -8.82
N LYS A 110 -1.89 -6.89 -10.10
CA LYS A 110 -3.25 -6.78 -10.66
C LYS A 110 -3.47 -7.83 -11.73
N ARG A 111 -4.63 -8.49 -11.66
CA ARG A 111 -5.11 -9.34 -12.74
C ARG A 111 -5.80 -8.47 -13.79
N GLY A 112 -5.30 -8.42 -15.02
CA GLY A 112 -5.90 -7.70 -16.14
C GLY A 112 -4.93 -6.83 -16.92
N GLU A 113 -5.43 -6.14 -17.94
CA GLU A 113 -4.67 -5.21 -18.74
C GLU A 113 -4.36 -3.91 -17.96
N HIS A 114 -3.26 -3.29 -18.30
CA HIS A 114 -2.82 -2.02 -17.73
C HIS A 114 -3.88 -0.95 -17.94
N LYS A 115 -4.56 -0.51 -16.89
CA LYS A 115 -5.46 0.64 -16.96
C LYS A 115 -4.67 1.92 -16.87
N THR A 116 -4.87 2.81 -17.83
CA THR A 116 -4.28 4.15 -17.87
C THR A 116 -5.05 5.18 -17.04
N ASP A 117 -6.09 4.76 -16.33
CA ASP A 117 -6.86 5.64 -15.47
C ASP A 117 -6.12 5.98 -14.16
N ARG A 118 -6.41 7.18 -13.65
CA ARG A 118 -5.76 7.74 -12.45
C ARG A 118 -6.25 7.12 -11.14
N CYS A 119 -7.04 6.08 -11.17
CA CYS A 119 -7.66 5.45 -10.00
C CYS A 119 -6.86 4.27 -9.42
N GLY A 120 -5.63 4.06 -9.84
CA GLY A 120 -4.72 3.10 -9.22
C GLY A 120 -4.28 3.61 -7.83
N PRO A 121 -4.27 2.75 -6.77
CA PRO A 121 -4.03 3.18 -5.38
C PRO A 121 -2.68 3.87 -5.17
N LEU A 122 -1.72 3.62 -6.04
CA LEU A 122 -0.37 4.18 -5.94
C LEU A 122 -0.08 5.31 -6.94
N ALA A 123 -0.96 5.54 -7.92
CA ALA A 123 -0.78 6.62 -8.90
C ALA A 123 -0.94 8.02 -8.28
N ALA A 124 -1.64 8.11 -7.15
CA ALA A 124 -1.91 9.37 -6.45
C ALA A 124 -0.92 9.68 -5.31
N VAL A 125 -0.17 8.69 -4.84
CA VAL A 125 0.72 8.84 -3.69
C VAL A 125 2.15 8.53 -4.14
N ARG A 126 2.99 9.55 -4.14
CA ARG A 126 4.41 9.34 -4.44
C ARG A 126 5.06 8.55 -3.30
N PRO A 127 5.97 7.62 -3.56
CA PRO A 127 6.68 6.87 -2.51
C PRO A 127 7.27 7.76 -1.41
N ARG A 128 7.75 8.96 -1.77
CA ARG A 128 8.28 9.95 -0.81
C ARG A 128 7.24 10.49 0.17
N ASP A 129 5.97 10.49 -0.20
CA ASP A 129 4.90 11.05 0.64
C ASP A 129 4.42 10.05 1.70
N VAL A 130 4.65 8.75 1.45
CA VAL A 130 4.23 7.64 2.33
C VAL A 130 5.40 7.10 3.16
N PHE A 131 6.60 7.09 2.60
CA PHE A 131 7.83 6.65 3.26
C PHE A 131 8.67 7.83 3.78
N GLY A 132 8.03 8.98 4.05
CA GLY A 132 8.68 10.16 4.62
C GLY A 132 9.29 9.89 6.00
N ARG A 133 9.99 10.89 6.54
CA ARG A 133 10.81 10.81 7.79
C ARG A 133 10.06 10.30 9.02
N ASP A 134 8.73 10.25 8.96
CA ASP A 134 7.86 9.84 10.06
C ASP A 134 7.34 8.41 9.92
N ALA A 135 7.70 7.69 8.87
CA ALA A 135 7.44 6.26 8.77
C ALA A 135 8.34 5.54 9.76
N GLY A 136 7.81 5.22 10.92
CA GLY A 136 8.44 4.37 11.92
C GLY A 136 8.59 2.94 11.36
N LEU A 137 9.62 2.71 10.55
CA LEU A 137 10.08 1.39 10.10
C LEU A 137 11.24 0.92 10.96
#